data_54901d924903811e4101cae706e62fc8
#
_entry.id   54901d924903811e4101cae706e62fc8
#
_cell.length_a   1.000
_cell.length_b   1.000
_cell.length_c   1.000
_cell.angle_alpha   90.00
_cell.angle_beta   90.00
_cell.angle_gamma   90.00
#
_symmetry.space_group_name_H-M   'P 1'
#
loop_
_entity.id
_entity.type
_entity.pdbx_description
1 polymer ?
#
loop_
_entity_poly.entity_id
_entity_poly.type
_entity_poly.pdbx_seq_one_letter_code
_entity_poly.pdbx_strand_id
1 'polypeptide(L)'
;MQKQLIQWYQQNKRDFPWRKDQNTYHIWISEIMLQQTTTETVIPYYERFLENFPTIEALASASLEEVYKMWEGLGYYRRAKHLHESAQIIVEKYQGKFPYEYNDILSLKGIGEYTAGAISSIA
;
A
#
# COMPACT_ATOMS: atom_id res chain seq x y z
N MET A 1 -9.28 15.58 8.65
CA MET A 1 -9.18 14.11 8.58
C MET A 1 -7.77 13.63 8.30
N GLN A 2 -7.07 14.22 7.35
CA GLN A 2 -5.69 13.81 7.06
C GLN A 2 -4.74 14.00 8.23
N LYS A 3 -4.84 15.12 8.92
CA LYS A 3 -4.02 15.39 10.11
C LYS A 3 -4.24 14.36 11.21
N GLN A 4 -5.51 14.02 11.46
CA GLN A 4 -5.84 13.04 12.48
C GLN A 4 -5.30 11.67 12.15
N LEU A 5 -5.38 11.27 10.89
CA LEU A 5 -4.89 9.98 10.46
C LEU A 5 -3.36 9.89 10.54
N ILE A 6 -2.66 10.95 10.15
CA ILE A 6 -1.21 10.99 10.26
C ILE A 6 -0.77 10.93 11.72
N GLN A 7 -1.42 11.69 12.61
CA GLN A 7 -1.12 11.66 14.03
C GLN A 7 -1.35 10.29 14.61
N TRP A 8 -2.49 9.67 14.28
CA TRP A 8 -2.81 8.33 14.73
C TRP A 8 -1.75 7.33 14.30
N TYR A 9 -1.34 7.40 13.04
CA TYR A 9 -0.33 6.51 12.48
C TYR A 9 1.00 6.65 13.23
N GLN A 10 1.43 7.88 13.46
CA GLN A 10 2.70 8.13 14.16
C GLN A 10 2.66 7.68 15.61
N GLN A 11 1.52 7.85 16.28
CA GLN A 11 1.38 7.46 17.68
C GLN A 11 1.30 5.95 17.86
N ASN A 12 0.72 5.25 16.89
CA ASN A 12 0.45 3.81 17.02
C ASN A 12 1.36 2.94 16.18
N LYS A 13 2.35 3.51 15.53
CA LYS A 13 3.17 2.80 14.55
C LYS A 13 3.88 1.57 15.12
N ARG A 14 4.20 1.56 16.40
CA ARG A 14 4.89 0.43 17.02
C ARG A 14 4.02 -0.80 17.17
N ASP A 15 2.71 -0.61 17.13
CA ASP A 15 1.75 -1.67 17.37
C ASP A 15 1.37 -2.44 16.11
N PHE A 16 1.89 -2.02 14.96
CA PHE A 16 1.47 -2.59 13.67
C PHE A 16 2.64 -3.19 12.90
N PRO A 17 2.42 -4.32 12.21
CA PRO A 17 3.51 -5.03 11.53
C PRO A 17 4.20 -4.22 10.45
N TRP A 18 3.51 -3.31 9.79
CA TRP A 18 4.09 -2.53 8.69
C TRP A 18 5.06 -1.45 9.15
N ARG A 19 5.21 -1.27 10.46
CA ARG A 19 6.13 -0.26 10.99
C ARG A 19 7.49 -0.79 11.35
N LYS A 20 7.70 -2.09 11.21
CA LYS A 20 8.93 -2.71 11.70
C LYS A 20 10.17 -2.33 10.92
N ASP A 21 10.04 -2.14 9.61
CA ASP A 21 11.22 -1.95 8.75
C ASP A 21 11.14 -0.70 7.87
N GLN A 22 10.09 0.08 7.96
CA GLN A 22 9.87 1.30 7.17
C GLN A 22 10.00 1.07 5.65
N ASN A 23 9.72 -0.13 5.21
CA ASN A 23 9.75 -0.48 3.80
C ASN A 23 8.65 0.26 3.05
N THR A 24 9.01 0.99 2.01
CA THR A 24 8.05 1.81 1.26
C THR A 24 6.92 0.98 0.67
N TYR A 25 7.23 -0.19 0.16
CA TYR A 25 6.21 -1.10 -0.37
C TYR A 25 5.21 -1.49 0.73
N HIS A 26 5.71 -1.86 1.90
CA HIS A 26 4.87 -2.25 3.03
C HIS A 26 3.98 -1.09 3.48
N ILE A 27 4.54 0.11 3.56
CA ILE A 27 3.79 1.31 3.94
C ILE A 27 2.67 1.57 2.94
N TRP A 28 2.99 1.49 1.64
CA TRP A 28 2.02 1.72 0.58
C TRP A 28 0.84 0.74 0.68
N ILE A 29 1.13 -0.56 0.83
CA ILE A 29 0.08 -1.57 0.95
C ILE A 29 -0.80 -1.28 2.18
N SER A 30 -0.19 -0.97 3.32
CA SER A 30 -0.94 -0.68 4.54
C SER A 30 -1.83 0.55 4.37
N GLU A 31 -1.31 1.60 3.75
CA GLU A 31 -2.08 2.83 3.54
C GLU A 31 -3.30 2.60 2.66
N ILE A 32 -3.13 1.83 1.60
CA ILE A 32 -4.24 1.54 0.71
C ILE A 32 -5.30 0.68 1.41
N MET A 33 -4.86 -0.33 2.16
CA MET A 33 -5.79 -1.20 2.88
C MET A 33 -6.56 -0.45 3.97
N LEU A 34 -5.90 0.53 4.61
CA LEU A 34 -6.53 1.30 5.68
C LEU A 34 -7.56 2.32 5.18
N GLN A 35 -7.60 2.57 3.87
CA GLN A 35 -8.64 3.43 3.32
C GLN A 35 -10.00 2.77 3.53
N GLN A 36 -10.87 3.42 4.31
CA GLN A 36 -12.24 2.98 4.58
C GLN A 36 -12.34 1.60 5.25
N THR A 37 -11.27 1.18 5.94
CA THR A 37 -11.24 -0.11 6.63
C THR A 37 -10.51 0.05 7.96
N THR A 38 -10.99 -0.62 9.00
CA THR A 38 -10.37 -0.50 10.32
C THR A 38 -9.06 -1.27 10.38
N THR A 39 -8.17 -0.82 11.26
CA THR A 39 -6.88 -1.47 11.48
C THR A 39 -7.02 -2.94 11.84
N GLU A 40 -7.94 -3.26 12.73
CA GLU A 40 -8.17 -4.63 13.18
C GLU A 40 -8.50 -5.56 12.03
N THR A 41 -9.31 -5.07 11.09
CA THR A 41 -9.67 -5.84 9.91
C THR A 41 -8.48 -5.98 8.96
N VAL A 42 -7.69 -4.93 8.83
CA VAL A 42 -6.57 -4.88 7.87
C VAL A 42 -5.43 -5.83 8.24
N ILE A 43 -5.10 -5.96 9.53
CA ILE A 43 -3.91 -6.72 9.94
C ILE A 43 -3.82 -8.12 9.32
N PRO A 44 -4.84 -8.98 9.41
CA PRO A 44 -4.73 -10.32 8.81
C PRO A 44 -4.65 -10.28 7.28
N TYR A 45 -5.32 -9.33 6.64
CA TYR A 45 -5.23 -9.19 5.18
C TYR A 45 -3.86 -8.72 4.75
N TYR A 46 -3.29 -7.76 5.49
CA TYR A 46 -1.96 -7.22 5.22
C TYR A 46 -0.91 -8.33 5.33
N GLU A 47 -0.95 -9.10 6.40
CA GLU A 47 0.02 -10.16 6.61
C GLU A 47 -0.06 -11.22 5.51
N ARG A 48 -1.26 -11.64 5.16
CA ARG A 48 -1.48 -12.63 4.10
C ARG A 48 -1.06 -12.08 2.74
N PHE A 49 -1.35 -10.80 2.48
CA PHE A 49 -0.98 -10.15 1.23
C PHE A 49 0.53 -10.16 1.05
N LEU A 50 1.27 -9.76 2.09
CA LEU A 50 2.74 -9.73 2.01
C LEU A 50 3.36 -11.11 2.00
N GLU A 51 2.70 -12.10 2.56
CA GLU A 51 3.14 -13.48 2.49
C GLU A 51 3.11 -13.99 1.04
N ASN A 52 2.09 -13.60 0.29
CA ASN A 52 1.93 -14.01 -1.11
C ASN A 52 2.64 -13.09 -2.08
N PHE A 53 2.75 -11.80 -1.76
CA PHE A 53 3.41 -10.80 -2.59
C PHE A 53 4.43 -10.04 -1.75
N PRO A 54 5.57 -10.68 -1.43
CA PRO A 54 6.54 -10.06 -0.50
C PRO A 54 7.27 -8.85 -1.08
N THR A 55 7.30 -8.71 -2.40
CA THR A 55 7.95 -7.60 -3.07
C THR A 55 7.02 -7.00 -4.10
N ILE A 56 7.37 -5.79 -4.53
CA ILE A 56 6.59 -5.12 -5.58
C ILE A 56 6.67 -5.88 -6.90
N GLU A 57 7.80 -6.53 -7.17
CA GLU A 57 7.96 -7.38 -8.34
C GLU A 57 7.02 -8.58 -8.31
N ALA A 58 6.89 -9.20 -7.14
CA ALA A 58 5.96 -10.33 -6.98
C ALA A 58 4.52 -9.90 -7.23
N LEU A 59 4.15 -8.73 -6.72
CA LEU A 59 2.80 -8.18 -6.95
C LEU A 59 2.59 -7.87 -8.43
N ALA A 60 3.55 -7.24 -9.07
CA ALA A 60 3.44 -6.87 -10.49
C ALA A 60 3.33 -8.11 -11.38
N SER A 61 4.01 -9.20 -11.02
CA SER A 61 4.02 -10.43 -11.79
C SER A 61 2.77 -11.29 -11.59
N ALA A 62 2.03 -11.05 -10.51
CA ALA A 62 0.82 -11.82 -10.21
C ALA A 62 -0.29 -11.47 -11.20
N SER A 63 -1.23 -12.38 -11.36
CA SER A 63 -2.44 -12.08 -12.13
C SER A 63 -3.37 -11.22 -11.30
N LEU A 64 -4.24 -10.47 -11.97
CA LEU A 64 -5.24 -9.67 -11.27
C LEU A 64 -6.18 -10.55 -10.45
N GLU A 65 -6.47 -11.76 -10.94
CA GLU A 65 -7.29 -12.72 -10.21
C GLU A 65 -6.65 -13.10 -8.87
N GLU A 66 -5.34 -13.33 -8.86
CA GLU A 66 -4.62 -13.65 -7.63
C GLU A 66 -4.68 -12.49 -6.64
N VAL A 67 -4.52 -11.26 -7.13
CA VAL A 67 -4.60 -10.08 -6.29
C VAL A 67 -5.99 -9.93 -5.69
N TYR A 68 -7.03 -10.11 -6.50
CA TYR A 68 -8.41 -10.05 -6.02
C TYR A 68 -8.69 -11.11 -4.98
N LYS A 69 -8.13 -12.30 -5.15
CA LYS A 69 -8.31 -13.38 -4.19
C LYS A 69 -7.78 -13.00 -2.81
N MET A 70 -6.62 -12.36 -2.76
CA MET A 70 -6.04 -11.90 -1.50
C MET A 70 -6.82 -10.73 -0.90
N TRP A 71 -7.61 -10.04 -1.72
CA TRP A 71 -8.42 -8.89 -1.30
C TRP A 71 -9.84 -9.27 -0.91
N GLU A 72 -10.22 -10.52 -1.14
CA GLU A 72 -11.58 -10.99 -0.93
C GLU A 72 -12.03 -10.78 0.51
N GLY A 73 -13.19 -10.13 0.67
CA GLY A 73 -13.71 -9.78 1.98
C GLY A 73 -13.37 -8.38 2.45
N LEU A 74 -12.36 -7.74 1.84
CA LEU A 74 -11.97 -6.39 2.24
C LEU A 74 -12.84 -5.31 1.60
N GLY A 75 -13.41 -5.60 0.42
CA GLY A 75 -14.26 -4.67 -0.29
C GLY A 75 -13.47 -3.65 -1.10
N TYR A 76 -14.20 -2.85 -1.88
CA TYR A 76 -13.60 -1.79 -2.69
C TYR A 76 -12.49 -2.32 -3.59
N TYR A 77 -12.83 -3.29 -4.44
CA TYR A 77 -11.87 -4.01 -5.29
C TYR A 77 -11.12 -3.12 -6.27
N ARG A 78 -11.62 -1.92 -6.53
CA ARG A 78 -10.89 -0.96 -7.36
C ARG A 78 -9.53 -0.65 -6.78
N ARG A 79 -9.41 -0.64 -5.46
CA ARG A 79 -8.13 -0.42 -4.79
C ARG A 79 -7.12 -1.51 -5.14
N ALA A 80 -7.57 -2.77 -5.14
CA ALA A 80 -6.70 -3.89 -5.50
C ALA A 80 -6.24 -3.77 -6.95
N LYS A 81 -7.14 -3.40 -7.85
CA LYS A 81 -6.81 -3.21 -9.26
C LYS A 81 -5.76 -2.10 -9.43
N HIS A 82 -5.97 -0.98 -8.75
CA HIS A 82 -5.03 0.14 -8.83
C HIS A 82 -3.66 -0.23 -8.25
N LEU A 83 -3.62 -1.00 -7.17
CA LEU A 83 -2.36 -1.50 -6.62
C LEU A 83 -1.60 -2.33 -7.64
N HIS A 84 -2.29 -3.25 -8.29
CA HIS A 84 -1.68 -4.12 -9.28
C HIS A 84 -1.15 -3.31 -10.47
N GLU A 85 -1.95 -2.40 -11.00
CA GLU A 85 -1.54 -1.54 -12.11
C GLU A 85 -0.34 -0.66 -11.72
N SER A 86 -0.37 -0.08 -10.53
CA SER A 86 0.72 0.76 -10.06
C SER A 86 2.00 -0.03 -9.82
N ALA A 87 1.89 -1.25 -9.31
CA ALA A 87 3.05 -2.12 -9.15
C ALA A 87 3.72 -2.39 -10.50
N GLN A 88 2.93 -2.64 -11.53
CA GLN A 88 3.45 -2.86 -12.88
C GLN A 88 4.16 -1.61 -13.42
N ILE A 89 3.59 -0.43 -13.17
CA ILE A 89 4.21 0.83 -13.56
C ILE A 89 5.54 1.04 -12.84
N ILE A 90 5.58 0.78 -11.54
CA ILE A 90 6.79 0.95 -10.75
C ILE A 90 7.90 0.03 -11.23
N VAL A 91 7.58 -1.22 -11.53
CA VAL A 91 8.57 -2.16 -12.05
C VAL A 91 9.08 -1.72 -13.42
N GLU A 92 8.17 -1.29 -14.29
CA GLU A 92 8.49 -0.92 -15.66
C GLU A 92 9.21 0.42 -15.76
N LYS A 93 8.70 1.44 -15.07
CA LYS A 93 9.19 2.81 -15.18
C LYS A 93 10.29 3.15 -14.19
N TYR A 94 10.22 2.57 -13.00
CA TYR A 94 11.15 2.87 -11.91
C TYR A 94 12.00 1.67 -11.52
N GLN A 95 11.99 0.62 -12.33
CA GLN A 95 12.84 -0.56 -12.16
C GLN A 95 12.64 -1.25 -10.80
N GLY A 96 11.40 -1.25 -10.32
CA GLY A 96 11.06 -1.89 -9.06
C GLY A 96 11.32 -1.04 -7.83
N LYS A 97 11.83 0.16 -8.01
CA LYS A 97 12.08 1.07 -6.89
C LYS A 97 10.94 2.07 -6.78
N PHE A 98 10.33 2.13 -5.61
CA PHE A 98 9.24 3.08 -5.38
C PHE A 98 9.77 4.51 -5.53
N PRO A 99 9.06 5.39 -6.25
CA PRO A 99 9.54 6.76 -6.44
C PRO A 99 9.56 7.54 -5.11
N TYR A 100 10.50 8.48 -4.98
CA TYR A 100 10.62 9.32 -3.79
C TYR A 100 9.86 10.62 -3.91
N GLU A 101 9.80 11.16 -5.13
CA GLU A 101 9.20 12.47 -5.34
C GLU A 101 7.70 12.40 -5.17
N TYR A 102 7.17 13.35 -4.40
CA TYR A 102 5.74 13.41 -4.13
C TYR A 102 4.89 13.37 -5.40
N ASN A 103 5.30 14.14 -6.42
CA ASN A 103 4.54 14.21 -7.67
C ASN A 103 4.56 12.89 -8.42
N ASP A 104 5.68 12.18 -8.39
CA ASP A 104 5.78 10.86 -9.02
C ASP A 104 4.90 9.85 -8.30
N ILE A 105 4.89 9.88 -6.98
CA ILE A 105 4.02 9.02 -6.18
C ILE A 105 2.56 9.35 -6.48
N LEU A 106 2.22 10.63 -6.52
CA LEU A 106 0.86 11.08 -6.76
C LEU A 106 0.35 10.69 -8.14
N SER A 107 1.25 10.51 -9.11
CA SER A 107 0.87 10.11 -10.46
C SER A 107 0.40 8.66 -10.56
N LEU A 108 0.68 7.85 -9.55
CA LEU A 108 0.27 6.46 -9.54
C LEU A 108 -1.23 6.33 -9.29
N LYS A 109 -1.83 5.33 -9.91
CA LYS A 109 -3.27 5.12 -9.79
C LYS A 109 -3.66 4.74 -8.37
N GLY A 110 -4.78 5.30 -7.91
CA GLY A 110 -5.31 4.98 -6.59
C GLY A 110 -4.60 5.66 -5.43
N ILE A 111 -3.62 6.52 -5.70
CA ILE A 111 -2.92 7.25 -4.66
C ILE A 111 -3.38 8.70 -4.66
N GLY A 112 -4.08 9.08 -3.58
CA GLY A 112 -4.50 10.46 -3.39
C GLY A 112 -3.43 11.27 -2.67
N GLU A 113 -3.71 12.56 -2.51
CA GLU A 113 -2.77 13.49 -1.88
C GLU A 113 -2.33 13.04 -0.50
N TYR A 114 -3.25 12.57 0.31
CA TYR A 114 -2.92 12.11 1.65
C TYR A 114 -1.96 10.93 1.62
N THR A 115 -2.29 9.92 0.82
CA THR A 115 -1.46 8.71 0.75
C THR A 115 -0.08 9.01 0.18
N ALA A 116 -0.02 9.86 -0.85
CA ALA A 116 1.26 10.29 -1.41
C ALA A 116 2.11 11.02 -0.37
N GLY A 117 1.48 11.89 0.42
CA GLY A 117 2.17 12.60 1.49
C GLY A 117 2.68 11.68 2.58
N ALA A 118 1.86 10.70 2.97
CA ALA A 118 2.25 9.73 3.99
C ALA A 118 3.44 8.90 3.53
N ILE A 119 3.41 8.39 2.30
CA ILE A 119 4.50 7.60 1.75
C ILE A 119 5.77 8.44 1.66
N SER A 120 5.66 9.66 1.13
CA SER A 120 6.80 10.54 0.92
C SER A 120 7.46 10.93 2.24
N SER A 121 6.69 11.14 3.30
CA SER A 121 7.24 11.59 4.58
C SER A 121 7.75 10.45 5.45
N ILE A 122 7.21 9.24 5.29
CA ILE A 122 7.58 8.10 6.12
C ILE A 122 8.74 7.32 5.50
N ALA A 123 8.68 7.14 4.21
CA ALA A 123 9.72 6.41 3.49
C ALA A 123 10.87 7.31 3.12
#